data_acb2dc8c385dd71d1573da0ff60b79f2
#
_entry.id   acb2dc8c385dd71d1573da0ff60b79f2
#
_cell.length_a   1.000
_cell.length_b   1.000
_cell.length_c   1.000
_cell.angle_alpha   90.00
_cell.angle_beta   90.00
_cell.angle_gamma   90.00
#
_symmetry.space_group_name_H-M   'P 1'
#
loop_
_entity.id
_entity.type
_entity.pdbx_description
1 polymer ?
#
loop_
_entity_poly.entity_id
_entity_poly.type
_entity_poly.pdbx_seq_one_letter_code
_entity_poly.pdbx_strand_id
1 'polypeptide(L)'
;MPRESPRKHRIAAEIQRLLNELLLAEVKDPRLTGARVCDVEVTGDLSLATVYFNTLGLDDDPVPIKEGFEQARGFFRSRVGHALQLRRVPDLRFRHDTSARRAIEIGKLIDDARGTGGDVD
;
A
#
# COMPACT_ATOMS: atom_id res chain seq x y z
N MET A 1 9.18 -14.24 -21.51
CA MET A 1 8.57 -13.43 -20.59
C MET A 1 8.33 -14.14 -19.29
N PRO A 2 8.75 -13.54 -18.23
CA PRO A 2 8.54 -14.21 -16.98
C PRO A 2 7.06 -14.25 -16.71
N ARG A 3 6.63 -15.36 -16.25
CA ARG A 3 5.30 -15.53 -15.95
C ARG A 3 5.14 -15.25 -14.52
N GLU A 4 4.37 -14.27 -14.20
CA GLU A 4 4.08 -14.02 -12.82
C GLU A 4 3.07 -15.01 -12.37
N SER A 5 3.20 -15.46 -11.14
CA SER A 5 2.30 -16.47 -10.60
C SER A 5 0.91 -15.88 -10.41
N PRO A 6 -0.13 -16.45 -11.00
CA PRO A 6 -1.49 -15.97 -10.72
C PRO A 6 -1.85 -16.05 -9.24
N ARG A 7 -1.32 -17.04 -8.55
CA ARG A 7 -1.57 -17.18 -7.12
C ARG A 7 -0.99 -16.02 -6.35
N LYS A 8 0.22 -15.60 -6.71
CA LYS A 8 0.89 -14.48 -6.06
C LYS A 8 0.06 -13.21 -6.19
N HIS A 9 -0.42 -12.93 -7.39
CA HIS A 9 -1.22 -11.73 -7.62
C HIS A 9 -2.56 -11.79 -6.90
N ARG A 10 -3.19 -12.95 -6.88
CA ARG A 10 -4.45 -13.12 -6.18
C ARG A 10 -4.28 -12.90 -4.69
N ILE A 11 -3.22 -13.46 -4.11
CA ILE A 11 -2.96 -13.30 -2.69
C ILE A 11 -2.69 -11.83 -2.38
N ALA A 12 -1.91 -11.15 -3.21
CA ALA A 12 -1.64 -9.74 -3.00
C ALA A 12 -2.93 -8.91 -3.00
N ALA A 13 -3.82 -9.19 -3.93
CA ALA A 13 -5.09 -8.46 -4.02
C ALA A 13 -5.97 -8.75 -2.80
N GLU A 14 -5.98 -9.99 -2.34
CA GLU A 14 -6.77 -10.35 -1.16
C GLU A 14 -6.22 -9.70 0.10
N ILE A 15 -4.90 -9.63 0.23
CA ILE A 15 -4.28 -8.96 1.36
C ILE A 15 -4.66 -7.47 1.34
N GLN A 16 -4.56 -6.84 0.19
CA GLN A 16 -4.91 -5.42 0.07
C GLN A 16 -6.35 -5.16 0.51
N ARG A 17 -7.27 -5.94 0.02
CA ARG A 17 -8.67 -5.78 0.36
C ARG A 17 -8.90 -5.99 1.86
N LEU A 18 -8.32 -7.06 2.40
CA LEU A 18 -8.49 -7.37 3.80
C LEU A 18 -7.93 -6.28 4.71
N LEU A 19 -6.73 -5.80 4.41
CA LEU A 19 -6.12 -4.77 5.24
C LEU A 19 -6.95 -3.49 5.23
N ASN A 20 -7.49 -3.12 4.08
CA ASN A 20 -8.35 -1.94 4.02
C ASN A 20 -9.65 -2.15 4.80
N GLU A 21 -10.22 -3.34 4.76
CA GLU A 21 -11.41 -3.64 5.56
C GLU A 21 -11.11 -3.53 7.05
N LEU A 22 -9.95 -4.04 7.46
CA LEU A 22 -9.56 -3.99 8.86
C LEU A 22 -9.30 -2.56 9.32
N LEU A 23 -8.68 -1.75 8.46
CA LEU A 23 -8.45 -0.34 8.79
C LEU A 23 -9.75 0.41 9.04
N LEU A 24 -10.77 0.09 8.26
CA LEU A 24 -12.07 0.77 8.42
C LEU A 24 -12.86 0.24 9.61
N ALA A 25 -12.82 -1.07 9.83
CA ALA A 25 -13.76 -1.69 10.75
C ALA A 25 -13.20 -2.00 12.13
N GLU A 26 -11.91 -2.30 12.22
CA GLU A 26 -11.38 -2.84 13.47
C GLU A 26 -10.18 -2.12 14.04
N VAL A 27 -9.43 -1.40 13.22
CA VAL A 27 -8.24 -0.71 13.71
C VAL A 27 -8.65 0.63 14.28
N LYS A 28 -8.30 0.86 15.55
CA LYS A 28 -8.72 2.08 16.25
C LYS A 28 -7.57 3.03 16.57
N ASP A 29 -6.39 2.75 16.06
CA ASP A 29 -5.24 3.62 16.28
C ASP A 29 -5.48 4.95 15.55
N PRO A 30 -5.49 6.08 16.27
CA PRO A 30 -5.75 7.37 15.61
C PRO A 30 -4.73 7.70 14.52
N ARG A 31 -3.51 7.18 14.62
CA ARG A 31 -2.50 7.44 13.59
C ARG A 31 -2.91 6.85 12.25
N LEU A 32 -3.76 5.83 12.25
CA LEU A 32 -4.17 5.14 11.03
C LEU A 32 -5.49 5.62 10.47
N THR A 33 -6.08 6.62 11.10
CA THR A 33 -7.30 7.22 10.58
C THR A 33 -7.00 7.89 9.24
N GLY A 34 -7.70 7.50 8.21
CA GLY A 34 -7.45 8.04 6.87
C GLY A 34 -6.34 7.36 6.11
N ALA A 35 -5.64 6.41 6.72
CA ALA A 35 -4.64 5.64 6.01
C ALA A 35 -5.31 4.59 5.14
N ARG A 36 -4.66 4.26 4.04
CA ARG A 36 -5.20 3.30 3.10
C ARG A 36 -4.09 2.50 2.47
N VAL A 37 -4.32 1.23 2.26
CA VAL A 37 -3.39 0.38 1.53
C VAL A 37 -3.69 0.52 0.05
N CYS A 38 -2.73 1.03 -0.70
CA CYS A 38 -2.93 1.31 -2.11
C CYS A 38 -2.33 0.24 -3.01
N ASP A 39 -1.44 -0.59 -2.49
CA ASP A 39 -0.89 -1.68 -3.28
C ASP A 39 -0.23 -2.69 -2.35
N VAL A 40 -0.10 -3.92 -2.80
CA VAL A 40 0.61 -4.97 -2.09
C VAL A 40 1.41 -5.77 -3.10
N GLU A 41 2.69 -5.98 -2.81
CA GLU A 41 3.55 -6.82 -3.62
C GLU A 41 4.03 -8.00 -2.79
N VAL A 42 3.79 -9.20 -3.29
CA VAL A 42 4.17 -10.43 -2.59
C VAL A 42 5.29 -11.09 -3.34
N THR A 43 6.30 -11.57 -2.63
CA THR A 43 7.42 -12.28 -3.26
C THR A 43 6.95 -13.61 -3.84
N GLY A 44 7.72 -14.12 -4.81
CA GLY A 44 7.31 -15.35 -5.48
C GLY A 44 7.16 -16.54 -4.58
N ASP A 45 7.96 -16.61 -3.50
CA ASP A 45 7.86 -17.68 -2.51
C ASP A 45 6.85 -17.39 -1.41
N LEU A 46 6.13 -16.27 -1.51
CA LEU A 46 5.11 -15.86 -0.56
C LEU A 46 5.64 -15.61 0.85
N SER A 47 6.94 -15.31 0.98
CA SER A 47 7.52 -15.09 2.31
C SER A 47 7.43 -13.65 2.78
N LEU A 48 7.26 -12.70 1.87
CA LEU A 48 7.22 -11.28 2.22
C LEU A 48 6.17 -10.57 1.40
N ALA A 49 5.36 -9.77 2.06
CA ALA A 49 4.40 -8.89 1.41
C ALA A 49 4.77 -7.46 1.74
N THR A 50 5.06 -6.66 0.74
CA THR A 50 5.29 -5.24 0.92
C THR A 50 3.97 -4.53 0.74
N VAL A 51 3.56 -3.84 1.79
CA VAL A 51 2.28 -3.15 1.85
C VAL A 51 2.54 -1.66 1.67
N TYR A 52 2.04 -1.11 0.58
CA TYR A 52 2.21 0.31 0.28
C TYR A 52 0.97 1.06 0.78
N PHE A 53 1.20 2.08 1.58
CA PHE A 53 0.10 2.85 2.15
C PHE A 53 0.19 4.31 1.74
N ASN A 54 -0.94 4.98 1.72
CA ASN A 54 -0.96 6.42 1.55
C ASN A 54 -1.93 7.01 2.55
N THR A 55 -2.04 8.32 2.53
CA THR A 55 -2.88 9.07 3.44
C THR A 55 -3.83 9.92 2.64
N LEU A 56 -4.88 10.41 3.28
CA LEU A 56 -5.82 11.29 2.62
C LEU A 56 -5.17 12.60 2.21
N GLY A 57 -4.26 13.11 3.01
CA GLY A 57 -3.56 14.35 2.67
C GLY A 57 -2.19 14.05 2.10
N LEU A 58 -1.88 14.66 0.97
CA LEU A 58 -0.58 14.44 0.33
C LEU A 58 0.58 14.97 1.15
N ASP A 59 0.31 15.92 2.01
CA ASP A 59 1.37 16.52 2.84
C ASP A 59 1.43 15.95 4.24
N ASP A 60 0.63 14.92 4.53
CA ASP A 60 0.68 14.29 5.83
C ASP A 60 2.03 13.62 6.04
N ASP A 61 2.51 13.71 7.28
CA ASP A 61 3.77 13.07 7.64
C ASP A 61 3.55 11.55 7.70
N PRO A 62 4.26 10.76 6.89
CA PRO A 62 4.04 9.32 6.90
C PRO A 62 4.65 8.60 8.10
N VAL A 63 5.52 9.25 8.87
CA VAL A 63 6.25 8.56 9.92
C VAL A 63 5.34 8.03 11.02
N PRO A 64 4.44 8.84 11.62
CA PRO A 64 3.56 8.27 12.65
C PRO A 64 2.62 7.20 12.08
N ILE A 65 2.23 7.34 10.82
CA ILE A 65 1.35 6.37 10.19
C ILE A 65 2.08 5.05 10.02
N LYS A 66 3.32 5.11 9.57
CA LYS A 66 4.13 3.90 9.43
C LYS A 66 4.32 3.23 10.78
N GLU A 67 4.57 4.01 11.82
CA GLU A 67 4.69 3.46 13.16
C GLU A 67 3.43 2.76 13.61
N GLY A 68 2.27 3.32 13.27
CA GLY A 68 1.01 2.69 13.58
C GLY A 68 0.85 1.34 12.89
N PHE A 69 1.21 1.27 11.61
CA PHE A 69 1.20 0.00 10.89
C PHE A 69 2.16 -1.00 11.52
N GLU A 70 3.37 -0.54 11.89
CA GLU A 70 4.36 -1.43 12.47
C GLU A 70 3.88 -2.01 13.80
N GLN A 71 3.25 -1.20 14.62
CA GLN A 71 2.73 -1.69 15.88
C GLN A 71 1.57 -2.66 15.69
N ALA A 72 0.81 -2.50 14.63
CA ALA A 72 -0.31 -3.38 14.33
C ALA A 72 0.09 -4.58 13.47
N ARG A 73 1.38 -4.73 13.17
CA ARG A 73 1.84 -5.76 12.24
C ARG A 73 1.36 -7.16 12.64
N GLY A 74 1.51 -7.50 13.90
CA GLY A 74 1.10 -8.83 14.37
C GLY A 74 -0.38 -9.07 14.20
N PHE A 75 -1.18 -8.05 14.47
CA PHE A 75 -2.61 -8.12 14.27
C PHE A 75 -2.95 -8.37 12.79
N PHE A 76 -2.34 -7.59 11.89
CA PHE A 76 -2.60 -7.75 10.47
C PHE A 76 -2.14 -9.12 9.98
N ARG A 77 -0.96 -9.54 10.41
CA ARG A 77 -0.42 -10.83 10.00
C ARG A 77 -1.33 -11.97 10.44
N SER A 78 -1.80 -11.90 11.66
CA SER A 78 -2.70 -12.91 12.18
C SER A 78 -3.99 -13.00 11.37
N ARG A 79 -4.56 -11.84 11.04
CA ARG A 79 -5.80 -11.82 10.28
C ARG A 79 -5.60 -12.30 8.85
N VAL A 80 -4.46 -11.96 8.24
CA VAL A 80 -4.13 -12.45 6.90
C VAL A 80 -4.03 -13.98 6.91
N GLY A 81 -3.30 -14.52 7.87
CA GLY A 81 -3.14 -15.96 7.95
C GLY A 81 -4.46 -16.68 8.13
N HIS A 82 -5.30 -16.14 8.98
CA HIS A 82 -6.58 -16.75 9.27
C HIS A 82 -7.53 -16.64 8.08
N ALA A 83 -7.65 -15.45 7.51
CA ALA A 83 -8.61 -15.22 6.44
C ALA A 83 -8.26 -15.95 5.16
N LEU A 84 -6.97 -16.00 4.82
CA LEU A 84 -6.53 -16.64 3.59
C LEU A 84 -6.13 -18.09 3.81
N GLN A 85 -6.16 -18.57 5.05
CA GLN A 85 -5.84 -19.96 5.39
C GLN A 85 -4.47 -20.36 4.83
N LEU A 86 -3.50 -19.46 4.97
CA LEU A 86 -2.17 -19.72 4.47
C LEU A 86 -1.40 -20.58 5.46
N ARG A 87 -0.71 -21.60 4.92
CA ARG A 87 0.13 -22.45 5.74
C ARG A 87 1.26 -21.64 6.33
N ARG A 88 1.84 -20.75 5.53
CA ARG A 88 2.89 -19.88 5.97
C ARG A 88 2.45 -18.45 5.69
N VAL A 89 2.39 -17.65 6.73
CA VAL A 89 1.93 -16.27 6.59
C VAL A 89 3.13 -15.41 6.20
N PRO A 90 3.05 -14.62 5.14
CA PRO A 90 4.17 -13.74 4.79
C PRO A 90 4.40 -12.70 5.85
N ASP A 91 5.66 -12.29 6.00
CA ASP A 91 5.95 -11.10 6.78
C ASP A 91 5.39 -9.90 6.06
N LEU A 92 5.01 -8.89 6.82
CA LEU A 92 4.49 -7.65 6.25
C LEU A 92 5.55 -6.56 6.42
N ARG A 93 5.80 -5.84 5.33
CA ARG A 93 6.65 -4.67 5.33
C ARG A 93 5.81 -3.51 4.88
N PHE A 94 5.85 -2.40 5.63
CA PHE A 94 5.02 -1.25 5.30
C PHE A 94 5.86 -0.14 4.72
N ARG A 95 5.41 0.40 3.59
CA ARG A 95 6.11 1.47 2.90
C ARG A 95 5.13 2.54 2.47
N HIS A 96 5.54 3.79 2.61
CA HIS A 96 4.73 4.90 2.14
C HIS A 96 4.79 4.96 0.61
N ASP A 97 3.62 5.00 -0.01
CA ASP A 97 3.55 5.09 -1.45
C ASP A 97 3.51 6.56 -1.86
N THR A 98 4.56 6.99 -2.53
CA THR A 98 4.67 8.37 -2.97
C THR A 98 4.24 8.55 -4.42
N SER A 99 3.70 7.53 -5.05
CA SER A 99 3.44 7.58 -6.49
C SER A 99 2.45 8.67 -6.86
N ALA A 100 1.42 8.89 -6.05
CA ALA A 100 0.45 9.96 -6.34
C ALA A 100 1.13 11.32 -6.32
N ARG A 101 1.94 11.58 -5.30
CA ARG A 101 2.65 12.84 -5.19
C ARG A 101 3.65 13.00 -6.33
N ARG A 102 4.37 11.94 -6.63
CA ARG A 102 5.34 11.97 -7.71
C ARG A 102 4.67 12.21 -9.06
N ALA A 103 3.50 11.63 -9.27
CA ALA A 103 2.75 11.85 -10.49
C ALA A 103 2.34 13.31 -10.64
N ILE A 104 1.92 13.93 -9.55
CA ILE A 104 1.57 15.35 -9.57
C ILE A 104 2.79 16.20 -9.89
N GLU A 105 3.91 15.91 -9.24
CA GLU A 105 5.14 16.67 -9.49
C GLU A 105 5.62 16.52 -10.91
N ILE A 106 5.57 15.33 -11.46
CA ILE A 106 5.95 15.07 -12.84
C ILE A 106 5.02 15.81 -13.78
N GLY A 107 3.73 15.82 -13.49
CA GLY A 107 2.77 16.54 -14.30
C GLY A 107 3.06 18.02 -14.34
N LYS A 108 3.41 18.60 -13.21
CA LYS A 108 3.79 20.01 -13.15
C LYS A 108 5.03 20.30 -13.97
N LEU A 109 6.02 19.43 -13.87
CA LEU A 109 7.24 19.61 -14.65
C LEU A 109 6.98 19.53 -16.14
N ILE A 110 6.11 18.64 -16.56
CA ILE A 110 5.75 18.50 -17.96
C ILE A 110 5.04 19.77 -18.44
N ASP A 111 4.14 20.28 -17.66
CA ASP A 111 3.43 21.50 -18.03
C ASP A 111 4.38 22.68 -18.15
N ASP A 112 5.30 22.81 -17.20
CA ASP A 112 6.29 23.88 -17.24
C ASP A 112 7.21 23.73 -18.46
N ALA A 113 7.60 22.51 -18.75
CA ALA A 113 8.52 22.24 -19.85
C ALA A 113 7.87 22.53 -21.20
N ARG A 114 6.58 22.37 -21.32
CA ARG A 114 5.87 22.68 -22.54
C ARG A 114 5.69 24.17 -22.72
N GLY A 115 6.08 24.94 -21.81
CA GLY A 115 5.89 26.33 -21.84
C GLY A 115 4.50 26.59 -21.81
N THR A 116 4.03 27.31 -21.73
CA THR A 116 2.81 27.60 -21.74
C THR A 116 2.13 27.18 -22.87
N GLY A 117 2.77 26.78 -23.67
CA GLY A 117 2.19 26.43 -24.76
C GLY A 117 1.38 25.31 -24.66
N GLY A 118 1.36 24.92 -24.22
CA GLY A 118 0.76 24.12 -24.21
C GLY A 118 0.05 23.31 -24.77
N ASP A 119 -0.12 23.09 -25.06
CA ASP A 119 -0.68 22.53 -25.31
C ASP A 119 -1.12 21.82 -25.59
N VAL A 120 -1.36 21.31 -25.68
CA VAL A 120 -1.71 20.69 -25.91
C VAL A 120 -2.26 20.09 -26.46
N ASP A 121 -2.57 19.77 -26.82
CA ASP A 121 -3.01 19.13 -27.30
C ASP A 121 -3.19 18.57 -27.40
#